data_5894fed62faf8955e6a603730b620e26
#
_entry.id   5894fed62faf8955e6a603730b620e26
#
_cell.length_a   1.000
_cell.length_b   1.000
_cell.length_c   1.000
_cell.angle_alpha   90.00
_cell.angle_beta   90.00
_cell.angle_gamma   90.00
#
_symmetry.space_group_name_H-M   'P 1'
#
loop_
_entity.id
_entity.type
_entity.pdbx_description
1 polymer ?
#
loop_
_entity_poly.entity_id
_entity_poly.type
_entity_poly.pdbx_seq_one_letter_code
_entity_poly.pdbx_strand_id
1 'polypeptide(L)'
;MSQEVCFLIGFDGSILWADASNSPVALPDSRDRWEAIWQLRDELAEIAHSHPVGPSAFSAEDTSTMAALDAALGRKLRYSVVAPKTMIVRAEDETFELNPEPWWAGLLRLASGMK
;
A
#
# COMPACT_ATOMS: atom_id res chain seq x y z
N MET A 1 -2.72 -0.44 -19.81
CA MET A 1 -3.87 -0.63 -18.91
C MET A 1 -3.43 -0.43 -17.48
N SER A 2 -4.29 0.15 -16.65
CA SER A 2 -3.95 0.36 -15.24
C SER A 2 -4.39 -0.83 -14.39
N GLN A 3 -3.74 -1.01 -13.26
CA GLN A 3 -4.02 -2.07 -12.29
C GLN A 3 -3.64 -1.59 -10.89
N GLU A 4 -4.25 -2.15 -9.87
CA GLU A 4 -3.81 -1.90 -8.50
C GLU A 4 -2.58 -2.73 -8.20
N VAL A 5 -1.59 -2.09 -7.61
CA VAL A 5 -0.29 -2.68 -7.24
C VAL A 5 -0.07 -2.46 -5.77
N CYS A 6 0.54 -3.43 -5.11
CA CYS A 6 0.91 -3.36 -3.70
C CYS A 6 2.42 -3.48 -3.55
N PHE A 7 3.01 -2.59 -2.74
CA PHE A 7 4.41 -2.68 -2.32
C PHE A 7 4.47 -2.91 -0.81
N LEU A 8 5.31 -3.83 -0.39
CA LEU A 8 5.72 -3.96 1.00
C LEU A 8 7.03 -3.21 1.18
N ILE A 9 7.07 -2.25 2.09
CA ILE A 9 8.20 -1.32 2.26
C ILE A 9 8.86 -1.56 3.61
N GLY A 10 10.19 -1.65 3.60
CA GLY A 10 11.00 -1.83 4.80
C GLY A 10 11.28 -0.53 5.54
N PHE A 11 11.84 -0.64 6.75
CA PHE A 11 12.19 0.52 7.57
C PHE A 11 13.23 1.43 6.92
N ASP A 12 14.05 0.87 6.02
CA ASP A 12 15.05 1.65 5.27
C ASP A 12 14.49 2.26 3.99
N GLY A 13 13.20 2.10 3.72
CA GLY A 13 12.55 2.62 2.52
C GLY A 13 12.70 1.72 1.29
N SER A 14 13.29 0.53 1.44
CA SER A 14 13.43 -0.41 0.33
C SER A 14 12.12 -1.15 0.06
N ILE A 15 11.92 -1.56 -1.20
CA ILE A 15 10.78 -2.40 -1.58
C ILE A 15 11.16 -3.85 -1.28
N LEU A 16 10.48 -4.44 -0.29
CA LEU A 16 10.74 -5.82 0.14
C LEU A 16 10.04 -6.83 -0.76
N TRP A 17 8.87 -6.47 -1.28
CA TRP A 17 8.04 -7.37 -2.08
C TRP A 17 6.95 -6.57 -2.79
N ALA A 18 6.44 -7.10 -3.90
CA ALA A 18 5.39 -6.43 -4.67
C ALA A 18 4.49 -7.43 -5.36
N ASP A 19 3.22 -7.08 -5.53
CA ASP A 19 2.30 -7.81 -6.39
C ASP A 19 1.31 -6.85 -7.07
N ALA A 20 0.55 -7.38 -8.01
CA ALA A 20 -0.41 -6.61 -8.77
C ALA A 20 -1.69 -7.42 -9.02
N SER A 21 -2.81 -6.71 -9.09
CA SER A 21 -4.08 -7.31 -9.51
C SER A 21 -4.26 -7.15 -11.02
N ASN A 22 -5.33 -7.75 -11.56
CA ASN A 22 -5.73 -7.54 -12.95
C ASN A 22 -6.79 -6.45 -13.08
N SER A 23 -7.03 -5.67 -12.02
CA SER A 23 -8.10 -4.69 -11.96
C SER A 23 -7.57 -3.32 -11.58
N PRO A 24 -8.07 -2.23 -12.21
CA PRO A 24 -7.72 -0.86 -11.80
C PRO A 24 -8.48 -0.38 -10.56
N VAL A 25 -9.45 -1.16 -10.06
CA VAL A 25 -10.34 -0.74 -8.98
C VAL A 25 -10.33 -1.68 -7.77
N ALA A 26 -9.59 -2.78 -7.84
CA ALA A 26 -9.57 -3.76 -6.76
C ALA A 26 -8.21 -4.44 -6.62
N LEU A 27 -7.82 -4.70 -5.39
CA LEU A 27 -6.65 -5.50 -5.04
C LEU A 27 -7.14 -6.65 -4.17
N PRO A 28 -7.65 -7.74 -4.81
CA PRO A 28 -8.19 -8.86 -4.03
C PRO A 28 -7.11 -9.53 -3.18
N ASP A 29 -7.54 -10.28 -2.18
CA ASP A 29 -6.64 -11.05 -1.33
C ASP A 29 -5.76 -11.96 -2.17
N SER A 30 -4.51 -12.08 -1.75
CA SER A 30 -3.51 -12.92 -2.38
C SER A 30 -2.80 -13.72 -1.29
N ARG A 31 -2.81 -15.04 -1.45
CA ARG A 31 -2.10 -15.91 -0.52
C ARG A 31 -0.61 -15.57 -0.47
N ASP A 32 -0.02 -15.31 -1.63
CA ASP A 32 1.41 -14.95 -1.71
C ASP A 32 1.70 -13.66 -0.96
N ARG A 33 0.80 -12.67 -1.05
CA ARG A 33 0.95 -11.41 -0.31
C ARG A 33 0.86 -11.64 1.19
N TRP A 34 -0.12 -12.42 1.65
CA TRP A 34 -0.26 -12.72 3.07
C TRP A 34 0.95 -13.47 3.62
N GLU A 35 1.48 -14.44 2.86
CA GLU A 35 2.69 -15.16 3.23
C GLU A 35 3.92 -14.24 3.27
N ALA A 36 4.05 -13.33 2.31
CA ALA A 36 5.14 -12.36 2.29
C ALA A 36 5.07 -11.43 3.50
N ILE A 37 3.89 -10.92 3.84
CA ILE A 37 3.70 -10.07 5.02
C ILE A 37 4.13 -10.82 6.28
N TRP A 38 3.74 -12.06 6.43
CA TRP A 38 4.10 -12.87 7.59
C TRP A 38 5.61 -13.10 7.67
N GLN A 39 6.22 -13.49 6.56
CA GLN A 39 7.68 -13.75 6.53
C GLN A 39 8.52 -12.50 6.72
N LEU A 40 8.04 -11.35 6.24
CA LEU A 40 8.76 -10.09 6.31
C LEU A 40 8.35 -9.21 7.50
N ARG A 41 7.52 -9.71 8.39
CA ARG A 41 6.88 -8.90 9.44
C ARG A 41 7.86 -8.11 10.32
N ASP A 42 9.06 -8.64 10.54
CA ASP A 42 10.06 -7.97 11.37
C ASP A 42 10.78 -6.83 10.63
N GLU A 43 10.71 -6.83 9.30
CA GLU A 43 11.34 -5.82 8.45
C GLU A 43 10.33 -4.84 7.87
N LEU A 44 9.04 -5.17 7.95
CA LEU A 44 7.97 -4.45 7.32
C LEU A 44 7.61 -3.18 8.09
N ALA A 45 7.71 -2.03 7.43
CA ALA A 45 7.34 -0.73 8.00
C ALA A 45 6.03 -0.21 7.43
N GLU A 46 5.77 -0.46 6.14
CA GLU A 46 4.66 0.17 5.42
C GLU A 46 4.12 -0.74 4.33
N ILE A 47 2.80 -0.70 4.16
CA ILE A 47 2.12 -1.35 3.03
C ILE A 47 1.49 -0.24 2.19
N ALA A 48 1.90 -0.16 0.92
CA ALA A 48 1.43 0.85 -0.02
C ALA A 48 0.70 0.18 -1.17
N HIS A 49 -0.42 0.76 -1.59
CA HIS A 49 -1.08 0.30 -2.80
C HIS A 49 -1.53 1.48 -3.65
N SER A 50 -1.80 1.19 -4.93
CA SER A 50 -2.19 2.21 -5.88
C SER A 50 -3.69 2.24 -6.09
N HIS A 51 -4.23 3.46 -6.31
CA HIS A 51 -5.60 3.68 -6.78
C HIS A 51 -5.53 4.39 -8.13
N PRO A 52 -5.30 3.65 -9.23
CA PRO A 52 -5.05 4.29 -10.53
C PRO A 52 -6.23 5.09 -11.08
N VAL A 53 -7.46 4.78 -10.65
CA VAL A 53 -8.65 5.53 -11.03
C VAL A 53 -9.24 6.32 -9.85
N GLY A 54 -8.47 6.46 -8.73
CA GLY A 54 -8.90 7.17 -7.53
C GLY A 54 -9.99 6.45 -6.78
N PRO A 55 -10.55 7.00 -5.70
CA PRO A 55 -10.16 8.27 -5.08
C PRO A 55 -8.85 8.20 -4.29
N SER A 56 -8.35 9.38 -3.90
CA SER A 56 -7.18 9.49 -3.03
C SER A 56 -7.62 9.30 -1.57
N ALA A 57 -8.08 8.10 -1.26
CA ALA A 57 -8.60 7.77 0.06
C ALA A 57 -8.58 6.26 0.27
N PHE A 58 -8.49 5.84 1.52
CA PHE A 58 -8.66 4.43 1.88
C PHE A 58 -10.12 4.04 1.74
N SER A 59 -10.40 2.88 1.13
CA SER A 59 -11.74 2.33 1.06
C SER A 59 -12.15 1.71 2.41
N ALA A 60 -13.42 1.35 2.55
CA ALA A 60 -13.88 0.63 3.74
C ALA A 60 -13.17 -0.73 3.86
N GLU A 61 -12.93 -1.41 2.73
CA GLU A 61 -12.19 -2.67 2.71
C GLU A 61 -10.73 -2.46 3.14
N ASP A 62 -10.09 -1.41 2.67
CA ASP A 62 -8.73 -1.04 3.09
C ASP A 62 -8.68 -0.87 4.60
N THR A 63 -9.61 -0.13 5.17
CA THR A 63 -9.66 0.15 6.60
C THR A 63 -9.83 -1.12 7.43
N SER A 64 -10.69 -2.03 6.97
CA SER A 64 -10.89 -3.31 7.64
C SER A 64 -9.64 -4.18 7.60
N THR A 65 -8.97 -4.22 6.45
CA THR A 65 -7.72 -4.97 6.26
C THR A 65 -6.61 -4.40 7.14
N MET A 66 -6.48 -3.08 7.20
CA MET A 66 -5.47 -2.42 8.05
C MET A 66 -5.66 -2.76 9.53
N ALA A 67 -6.90 -2.73 10.00
CA ALA A 67 -7.21 -3.08 11.39
C ALA A 67 -6.86 -4.54 11.69
N ALA A 68 -7.19 -5.44 10.78
CA ALA A 68 -6.90 -6.86 10.92
C ALA A 68 -5.39 -7.13 10.94
N LEU A 69 -4.64 -6.45 10.09
CA LEU A 69 -3.17 -6.59 10.03
C LEU A 69 -2.50 -6.06 11.30
N ASP A 70 -2.90 -4.89 11.76
CA ASP A 70 -2.35 -4.32 13.00
C ASP A 70 -2.60 -5.25 14.18
N ALA A 71 -3.80 -5.82 14.27
CA ALA A 71 -4.13 -6.76 15.32
C ALA A 71 -3.29 -8.05 15.21
N ALA A 72 -3.15 -8.60 14.02
CA ALA A 72 -2.40 -9.84 13.79
C ALA A 72 -0.91 -9.68 14.09
N LEU A 73 -0.34 -8.52 13.73
CA LEU A 73 1.10 -8.26 13.93
C LEU A 73 1.41 -7.68 15.32
N GLY A 74 0.40 -7.28 16.08
CA GLY A 74 0.59 -6.72 17.41
C GLY A 74 1.20 -5.31 17.41
N ARG A 75 1.12 -4.59 16.29
CA ARG A 75 1.60 -3.22 16.17
C ARG A 75 0.92 -2.51 15.01
N LYS A 76 0.99 -1.18 15.02
CA LYS A 76 0.43 -0.37 13.93
C LYS A 76 1.46 -0.20 12.83
N LEU A 77 1.11 -0.62 11.62
CA LEU A 77 1.90 -0.37 10.43
C LEU A 77 1.55 1.01 9.86
N ARG A 78 2.41 1.49 9.00
CA ARG A 78 2.14 2.63 8.14
C ARG A 78 1.46 2.11 6.86
N TYR A 79 0.44 2.81 6.39
CA TYR A 79 -0.30 2.43 5.18
C TYR A 79 -0.38 3.63 4.24
N SER A 80 -0.32 3.37 2.93
CA SER A 80 -0.38 4.42 1.93
C SER A 80 -1.25 4.03 0.75
N VAL A 81 -1.92 5.03 0.19
CA VAL A 81 -2.62 4.96 -1.10
C VAL A 81 -1.98 5.97 -2.03
N VAL A 82 -1.50 5.49 -3.16
CA VAL A 82 -0.90 6.35 -4.19
C VAL A 82 -1.88 6.45 -5.35
N ALA A 83 -2.42 7.66 -5.53
CA ALA A 83 -3.31 8.01 -6.62
C ALA A 83 -2.53 8.79 -7.70
N PRO A 84 -3.13 9.12 -8.86
CA PRO A 84 -2.38 9.75 -9.94
C PRO A 84 -1.67 11.06 -9.57
N LYS A 85 -2.24 11.85 -8.66
CA LYS A 85 -1.69 13.18 -8.33
C LYS A 85 -1.33 13.36 -6.87
N THR A 86 -1.78 12.46 -5.99
CA THR A 86 -1.61 12.60 -4.55
C THR A 86 -1.29 11.27 -3.91
N MET A 87 -0.73 11.33 -2.71
CA MET A 87 -0.49 10.17 -1.88
C MET A 87 -1.04 10.45 -0.49
N ILE A 88 -1.86 9.53 0.01
CA ILE A 88 -2.45 9.61 1.34
C ILE A 88 -1.81 8.55 2.22
N VAL A 89 -1.45 8.93 3.44
CA VAL A 89 -0.80 8.05 4.39
C VAL A 89 -1.62 8.00 5.67
N ARG A 90 -1.72 6.81 6.24
CA ARG A 90 -2.20 6.61 7.60
C ARG A 90 -1.05 6.10 8.47
N ALA A 91 -0.72 6.85 9.51
CA ALA A 91 0.30 6.51 10.49
C ALA A 91 -0.21 6.91 11.88
N GLU A 92 -0.11 6.01 12.85
CA GLU A 92 -0.50 6.28 14.24
C GLU A 92 -1.94 6.83 14.37
N ASP A 93 -2.88 6.24 13.62
CA ASP A 93 -4.30 6.62 13.58
C ASP A 93 -4.58 7.99 12.95
N GLU A 94 -3.59 8.64 12.38
CA GLU A 94 -3.77 9.88 11.62
C GLU A 94 -3.69 9.61 10.13
N THR A 95 -4.54 10.28 9.36
CA THR A 95 -4.56 10.20 7.90
C THR A 95 -4.24 11.56 7.33
N PHE A 96 -3.27 11.65 6.42
CA PHE A 96 -2.82 12.92 5.85
C PHE A 96 -2.27 12.73 4.44
N GLU A 97 -2.29 13.81 3.68
CA GLU A 97 -1.61 13.85 2.38
C GLU A 97 -0.11 14.04 2.62
N LEU A 98 0.72 13.23 1.95
CA LEU A 98 2.16 13.27 2.11
C LEU A 98 2.80 14.03 0.95
N ASN A 99 3.60 15.06 1.29
CA ASN A 99 4.37 15.85 0.35
C ASN A 99 5.61 16.41 1.05
N PRO A 100 6.85 16.14 0.56
CA PRO A 100 7.17 15.39 -0.64
C PRO A 100 6.93 13.89 -0.49
N GLU A 101 6.67 13.24 -1.61
CA GLU A 101 6.43 11.79 -1.65
C GLU A 101 7.76 11.01 -1.60
N PRO A 102 7.76 9.77 -1.09
CA PRO A 102 8.96 8.94 -1.12
C PRO A 102 9.35 8.55 -2.54
N TRP A 103 10.60 8.13 -2.71
CA TRP A 103 11.15 7.76 -4.02
C TRP A 103 10.32 6.70 -4.75
N TRP A 104 9.75 5.75 -4.00
CA TRP A 104 9.02 4.62 -4.59
C TRP A 104 7.60 4.98 -5.06
N ALA A 105 7.07 6.14 -4.71
CA ALA A 105 5.72 6.54 -5.13
C ALA A 105 5.62 6.67 -6.65
N GLY A 106 6.63 7.26 -7.30
CA GLY A 106 6.70 7.34 -8.76
C GLY A 106 6.78 5.97 -9.40
N LEU A 107 7.58 5.07 -8.82
CA LEU A 107 7.70 3.69 -9.31
C LEU A 107 6.36 2.95 -9.19
N LEU A 108 5.65 3.15 -8.10
CA LEU A 108 4.33 2.53 -7.90
C LEU A 108 3.34 3.01 -8.97
N ARG A 109 3.36 4.30 -9.32
CA ARG A 109 2.53 4.84 -10.41
C ARG A 109 2.88 4.21 -11.75
N LEU A 110 4.17 4.05 -12.04
CA LEU A 110 4.63 3.39 -13.27
C LEU A 110 4.16 1.93 -13.32
N ALA A 111 4.36 1.19 -12.25
CA ALA A 111 3.97 -0.21 -12.16
C ALA A 111 2.45 -0.38 -12.29
N SER A 112 1.69 0.59 -11.79
CA SER A 112 0.23 0.61 -11.85
C SER A 112 -0.32 1.01 -13.21
N GLY A 113 0.51 1.57 -14.10
CA GLY A 113 0.08 2.04 -15.42
C GLY A 113 -0.65 3.38 -15.37
N MET A 114 -0.42 4.18 -14.35
CA MET A 114 -0.99 5.53 -14.28
C MET A 114 -0.35 6.46 -15.30
N LYS A 115 -1.14 7.39 -15.76
CA LYS A 115 -0.69 8.40 -16.73
C LYS A 115 -0.41 9.74 -16.05
#